data_9e01f047be9d9b328d6af05f275f385d
#
_entry.id   9e01f047be9d9b328d6af05f275f385d
#
_cell.length_a   1.000
_cell.length_b   1.000
_cell.length_c   1.000
_cell.angle_alpha   90.00
_cell.angle_beta   90.00
_cell.angle_gamma   90.00
#
_symmetry.space_group_name_H-M   'P 1'
#
loop_
_entity.id
_entity.type
_entity.pdbx_description
1 polymer ?
#
loop_
_entity_poly.entity_id
_entity_poly.type
_entity_poly.pdbx_seq_one_letter_code
_entity_poly.pdbx_strand_id
1 'polypeptide(L)'
;CKFATGSEGEKMIISELRVYDFRQFKSVDGAPGLKITFHKGLNALIGENDSGKTAVIDALKLVLLTQSNEYIRPSDEDFYKPVGEDACSEFKIDCTISDFTQNEAKNFIEYLSFNQTENGIEYTLELHYRAWKEGHKIYQELRVGDIDDGISIDGKARELLKAVYLKPLRDAEREMSSGRGSRISQILLNHPAFKDKKEHAVLDIFRDANKRIEDYFIGDTDGKHILQTIRSNLESFSDKGQASNAELKTSDIQLKAILESLSLNAPEINPGLGELNLLFIAAELLLLKDDTDGGLKLALIEELEAHLHPQAQLRLISYLQNEYNENDVQII
;
A
#
# COMPACT_ATOMS: atom_id res chain seq x y z
N CYS A 1 -16.44 -11.77 34.22
CA CYS A 1 -16.60 -10.52 33.44
C CYS A 1 -17.27 -10.92 32.12
N LYS A 2 -18.52 -10.49 31.93
CA LYS A 2 -19.18 -10.57 30.63
C LYS A 2 -18.65 -9.39 29.81
N PHE A 3 -17.89 -9.68 28.78
CA PHE A 3 -17.54 -8.68 27.78
C PHE A 3 -18.83 -8.28 27.06
N ALA A 4 -19.15 -6.99 27.08
CA ALA A 4 -20.26 -6.44 26.32
C ALA A 4 -19.98 -6.74 24.83
N THR A 5 -20.97 -7.27 24.16
CA THR A 5 -20.96 -7.54 22.72
C THR A 5 -20.91 -6.21 22.01
N GLY A 6 -19.73 -5.80 21.54
CA GLY A 6 -19.66 -4.88 20.42
C GLY A 6 -20.43 -5.51 19.26
N SER A 7 -21.14 -4.72 18.49
CA SER A 7 -21.97 -5.19 17.38
C SER A 7 -21.14 -6.15 16.49
N GLU A 8 -21.59 -7.37 16.36
CA GLU A 8 -21.01 -8.32 15.40
C GLU A 8 -21.20 -7.72 13.99
N GLY A 9 -20.11 -7.26 13.36
CA GLY A 9 -20.10 -6.88 11.97
C GLY A 9 -19.53 -5.49 11.61
N GLU A 10 -19.28 -4.60 12.56
CA GLU A 10 -18.71 -3.29 12.22
C GLU A 10 -17.19 -3.34 12.24
N LYS A 11 -16.52 -2.85 11.17
CA LYS A 11 -15.07 -2.81 11.04
C LYS A 11 -14.51 -1.43 11.30
N MET A 12 -13.24 -1.37 11.74
CA MET A 12 -12.57 -0.10 12.01
C MET A 12 -12.57 0.82 10.79
N ILE A 13 -12.84 2.09 11.04
CA ILE A 13 -12.85 3.16 10.04
C ILE A 13 -12.09 4.38 10.56
N ILE A 14 -11.62 5.21 9.65
CA ILE A 14 -11.26 6.59 10.00
C ILE A 14 -12.56 7.35 10.26
N SER A 15 -12.71 7.88 11.47
CA SER A 15 -13.88 8.66 11.86
C SER A 15 -13.63 10.16 11.80
N GLU A 16 -12.41 10.62 12.08
CA GLU A 16 -12.09 12.05 12.10
C GLU A 16 -10.66 12.32 11.66
N LEU A 17 -10.46 13.42 10.93
CA LEU A 17 -9.17 14.00 10.59
C LEU A 17 -9.17 15.47 11.02
N ARG A 18 -8.13 15.87 11.75
CA ARG A 18 -7.83 17.25 12.14
C ARG A 18 -6.46 17.64 11.63
N VAL A 19 -6.35 18.80 11.04
CA VAL A 19 -5.11 19.26 10.40
C VAL A 19 -4.76 20.65 10.91
N TYR A 20 -3.49 20.85 11.30
CA TYR A 20 -3.00 22.09 11.88
C TYR A 20 -1.79 22.58 11.10
N ASP A 21 -1.83 23.80 10.59
CA ASP A 21 -0.77 24.49 9.86
C ASP A 21 -0.15 23.70 8.69
N PHE A 22 -1.00 22.93 8.01
CA PHE A 22 -0.63 22.08 6.90
C PHE A 22 -1.11 22.65 5.56
N ARG A 23 -0.22 22.91 4.63
CA ARG A 23 -0.48 23.52 3.31
C ARG A 23 -1.31 24.80 3.44
N GLN A 24 -2.54 24.82 2.92
CA GLN A 24 -3.44 25.99 3.01
C GLN A 24 -4.24 26.06 4.31
N PHE A 25 -4.18 25.05 5.17
CA PHE A 25 -5.01 24.98 6.38
C PHE A 25 -4.28 25.56 7.60
N LYS A 26 -4.57 26.84 7.90
CA LYS A 26 -4.02 27.53 9.06
C LYS A 26 -4.80 27.20 10.31
N SER A 27 -4.11 26.85 11.39
CA SER A 27 -4.72 26.78 12.72
C SER A 27 -4.95 28.18 13.29
N VAL A 28 -6.02 28.35 14.08
CA VAL A 28 -6.38 29.61 14.74
C VAL A 28 -6.70 29.33 16.19
N ASP A 29 -5.99 29.98 17.09
CA ASP A 29 -6.20 29.86 18.55
C ASP A 29 -6.20 28.41 19.08
N GLY A 30 -5.35 27.56 18.48
CA GLY A 30 -5.26 26.15 18.83
C GLY A 30 -6.32 25.24 18.18
N ALA A 31 -7.29 25.83 17.47
CA ALA A 31 -8.25 25.05 16.69
C ALA A 31 -7.64 24.59 15.36
N PRO A 32 -7.99 23.38 14.85
CA PRO A 32 -7.50 22.88 13.59
C PRO A 32 -7.92 23.79 12.43
N GLY A 33 -7.00 23.97 11.45
CA GLY A 33 -7.29 24.67 10.20
C GLY A 33 -8.27 23.89 9.31
N LEU A 34 -8.34 22.57 9.49
CA LEU A 34 -9.33 21.71 8.86
C LEU A 34 -9.76 20.62 9.85
N LYS A 35 -11.07 20.37 9.91
CA LYS A 35 -11.65 19.23 10.62
C LYS A 35 -12.66 18.55 9.70
N ILE A 36 -12.47 17.25 9.46
CA ILE A 36 -13.37 16.42 8.65
C ILE A 36 -13.81 15.23 9.48
N THR A 37 -15.10 14.92 9.44
CA THR A 37 -15.68 13.68 9.94
C THR A 37 -15.99 12.78 8.75
N PHE A 38 -15.51 11.55 8.82
CA PHE A 38 -15.76 10.54 7.81
C PHE A 38 -16.82 9.53 8.30
N HIS A 39 -17.43 8.86 7.35
CA HIS A 39 -18.43 7.84 7.59
C HIS A 39 -18.00 6.51 6.98
N LYS A 40 -18.68 5.44 7.33
CA LYS A 40 -18.53 4.14 6.67
C LYS A 40 -18.86 4.27 5.18
N GLY A 41 -18.18 3.50 4.36
CA GLY A 41 -18.40 3.44 2.94
C GLY A 41 -17.75 4.55 2.15
N LEU A 42 -18.47 5.09 1.18
CA LEU A 42 -17.94 6.09 0.23
C LEU A 42 -18.06 7.50 0.78
N ASN A 43 -16.93 8.16 0.96
CA ASN A 43 -16.79 9.56 1.34
C ASN A 43 -16.25 10.35 0.13
N ALA A 44 -17.03 11.26 -0.41
CA ALA A 44 -16.64 12.07 -1.56
C ALA A 44 -16.20 13.47 -1.15
N LEU A 45 -14.96 13.84 -1.46
CA LEU A 45 -14.43 15.18 -1.30
C LEU A 45 -14.74 15.99 -2.55
N ILE A 46 -15.66 16.94 -2.45
CA ILE A 46 -16.10 17.79 -3.56
C ILE A 46 -15.65 19.23 -3.33
N GLY A 47 -15.11 19.86 -4.37
CA GLY A 47 -14.65 21.24 -4.33
C GLY A 47 -13.95 21.66 -5.61
N GLU A 48 -13.69 22.95 -5.76
CA GLU A 48 -12.92 23.51 -6.88
C GLU A 48 -11.47 22.98 -6.88
N ASN A 49 -10.74 23.21 -7.96
CA ASN A 49 -9.31 22.95 -7.99
C ASN A 49 -8.62 23.81 -6.92
N ASP A 50 -7.59 23.30 -6.31
CA ASP A 50 -6.84 23.91 -5.20
C ASP A 50 -7.66 24.13 -3.90
N SER A 51 -8.86 23.54 -3.78
CA SER A 51 -9.66 23.63 -2.54
C SER A 51 -9.11 22.78 -1.39
N GLY A 52 -8.05 22.00 -1.62
CA GLY A 52 -7.41 21.18 -0.59
C GLY A 52 -7.81 19.71 -0.57
N LYS A 53 -8.51 19.19 -1.58
CA LYS A 53 -8.87 17.78 -1.67
C LYS A 53 -7.63 16.87 -1.60
N THR A 54 -6.63 17.14 -2.44
CA THR A 54 -5.34 16.43 -2.43
C THR A 54 -4.61 16.57 -1.09
N ALA A 55 -4.69 17.74 -0.44
CA ALA A 55 -4.09 17.93 0.87
C ALA A 55 -4.70 17.01 1.96
N VAL A 56 -6.00 16.71 1.88
CA VAL A 56 -6.66 15.74 2.78
C VAL A 56 -6.11 14.33 2.55
N ILE A 57 -6.01 13.91 1.30
CA ILE A 57 -5.46 12.59 0.95
C ILE A 57 -3.98 12.48 1.37
N ASP A 58 -3.17 13.51 1.12
CA ASP A 58 -1.77 13.52 1.52
C ASP A 58 -1.58 13.54 3.03
N ALA A 59 -2.44 14.25 3.78
CA ALA A 59 -2.46 14.19 5.24
C ALA A 59 -2.70 12.76 5.75
N LEU A 60 -3.69 12.05 5.18
CA LEU A 60 -3.96 10.65 5.52
C LEU A 60 -2.78 9.74 5.14
N LYS A 61 -2.14 9.95 3.99
CA LYS A 61 -0.94 9.19 3.57
C LYS A 61 0.23 9.39 4.53
N LEU A 62 0.47 10.60 5.03
CA LEU A 62 1.54 10.88 6.00
C LEU A 62 1.31 10.13 7.32
N VAL A 63 0.07 10.10 7.80
CA VAL A 63 -0.29 9.41 9.06
C VAL A 63 -0.27 7.90 8.91
N LEU A 64 -0.93 7.36 7.89
CA LEU A 64 -1.19 5.92 7.77
C LEU A 64 -0.13 5.18 6.98
N LEU A 65 0.58 5.86 6.07
CA LEU A 65 1.34 5.29 4.97
C LEU A 65 0.45 4.55 3.96
N THR A 66 1.06 4.02 2.92
CA THR A 66 0.34 3.27 1.90
C THR A 66 0.95 1.89 1.70
N GLN A 67 0.20 0.97 1.12
CA GLN A 67 0.70 -0.36 0.76
C GLN A 67 1.64 -0.33 -0.47
N SER A 68 1.87 0.84 -1.05
CA SER A 68 2.88 1.02 -2.08
C SER A 68 4.27 1.19 -1.47
N ASN A 69 5.32 0.90 -2.25
CA ASN A 69 6.70 1.21 -1.85
C ASN A 69 7.05 2.70 -2.03
N GLU A 70 6.07 3.56 -2.14
CA GLU A 70 6.25 5.00 -2.20
C GLU A 70 6.85 5.51 -0.88
N TYR A 71 7.91 6.31 -1.00
CA TYR A 71 8.53 6.90 0.15
C TYR A 71 7.81 8.19 0.53
N ILE A 72 6.89 8.09 1.50
CA ILE A 72 6.06 9.21 1.94
C ILE A 72 6.81 9.96 3.04
N ARG A 73 7.18 11.21 2.75
CA ARG A 73 7.82 12.13 3.70
C ARG A 73 7.25 13.54 3.55
N PRO A 74 7.25 14.31 4.64
CA PRO A 74 6.90 15.72 4.58
C PRO A 74 7.95 16.51 3.79
N SER A 75 7.48 17.49 3.03
CA SER A 75 8.26 18.42 2.24
C SER A 75 8.09 19.87 2.73
N ASP A 76 8.87 20.81 2.20
CA ASP A 76 8.72 22.21 2.55
C ASP A 76 7.36 22.81 2.19
N GLU A 77 6.70 22.27 1.16
CA GLU A 77 5.39 22.69 0.68
C GLU A 77 4.23 22.26 1.61
N ASP A 78 4.48 21.32 2.52
CA ASP A 78 3.48 20.84 3.46
C ASP A 78 3.28 21.77 4.67
N PHE A 79 4.21 22.70 4.91
CA PHE A 79 4.11 23.68 5.98
C PHE A 79 3.27 24.88 5.53
N TYR A 80 2.27 25.28 6.34
CA TYR A 80 1.46 26.45 6.03
C TYR A 80 2.34 27.69 5.84
N LYS A 81 2.10 28.43 4.77
CA LYS A 81 2.83 29.65 4.45
C LYS A 81 1.86 30.82 4.22
N PRO A 82 1.84 31.80 5.10
CA PRO A 82 1.10 33.06 4.87
C PRO A 82 1.67 33.82 3.67
N VAL A 83 0.82 34.62 3.03
CA VAL A 83 1.29 35.48 1.93
C VAL A 83 2.21 36.57 2.47
N GLY A 84 3.46 36.57 1.97
CA GLY A 84 4.47 37.58 2.34
C GLY A 84 5.20 37.31 3.65
N GLU A 85 5.01 36.15 4.27
CA GLU A 85 5.66 35.73 5.50
C GLU A 85 6.41 34.41 5.32
N ASP A 86 7.21 34.03 6.29
CA ASP A 86 7.85 32.71 6.34
C ASP A 86 6.83 31.61 6.63
N ALA A 87 7.12 30.40 6.15
CA ALA A 87 6.31 29.23 6.46
C ALA A 87 6.39 28.89 7.96
N CYS A 88 5.32 28.28 8.49
CA CYS A 88 5.32 27.73 9.84
C CYS A 88 6.48 26.74 10.02
N SER A 89 7.01 26.66 11.24
CA SER A 89 8.09 25.72 11.57
C SER A 89 7.60 24.32 11.89
N GLU A 90 6.29 24.13 12.08
CA GLU A 90 5.67 22.88 12.49
C GLU A 90 4.27 22.76 11.90
N PHE A 91 3.86 21.53 11.60
CA PHE A 91 2.45 21.17 11.36
C PHE A 91 2.09 19.87 12.09
N LYS A 92 0.78 19.68 12.33
CA LYS A 92 0.25 18.49 12.99
C LYS A 92 -0.96 17.95 12.23
N ILE A 93 -1.11 16.62 12.30
CA ILE A 93 -2.25 15.90 11.76
C ILE A 93 -2.71 14.88 12.79
N ASP A 94 -3.94 15.03 13.28
CA ASP A 94 -4.56 14.05 14.15
C ASP A 94 -5.58 13.24 13.36
N CYS A 95 -5.53 11.92 13.50
CA CYS A 95 -6.45 11.01 12.85
C CYS A 95 -7.04 10.05 13.89
N THR A 96 -8.37 10.00 13.97
CA THR A 96 -9.09 9.10 14.88
C THR A 96 -9.68 7.95 14.11
N ILE A 97 -9.42 6.71 14.59
CA ILE A 97 -9.98 5.48 14.08
C ILE A 97 -10.95 4.92 15.13
N SER A 98 -12.15 4.53 14.71
CA SER A 98 -13.21 3.98 15.57
C SER A 98 -13.81 2.69 15.01
N ASP A 99 -14.85 2.18 15.64
CA ASP A 99 -15.65 1.02 15.21
C ASP A 99 -14.85 -0.31 15.12
N PHE A 100 -13.94 -0.50 16.07
CA PHE A 100 -13.14 -1.72 16.14
C PHE A 100 -13.97 -2.95 16.45
N THR A 101 -13.83 -4.00 15.64
CA THR A 101 -14.21 -5.35 16.04
C THR A 101 -13.30 -5.85 17.17
N GLN A 102 -13.73 -6.87 17.91
CA GLN A 102 -12.88 -7.48 18.95
C GLN A 102 -11.57 -8.06 18.39
N ASN A 103 -11.58 -8.56 17.14
CA ASN A 103 -10.38 -9.09 16.50
C ASN A 103 -9.41 -8.00 16.11
N GLU A 104 -9.89 -6.88 15.61
CA GLU A 104 -9.07 -5.71 15.28
C GLU A 104 -8.50 -5.07 16.56
N ALA A 105 -9.33 -4.87 17.58
CA ALA A 105 -8.91 -4.29 18.85
C ALA A 105 -7.75 -5.03 19.53
N LYS A 106 -7.65 -6.36 19.37
CA LYS A 106 -6.53 -7.14 19.91
C LYS A 106 -5.17 -6.72 19.36
N ASN A 107 -5.13 -6.28 18.08
CA ASN A 107 -3.91 -5.86 17.43
C ASN A 107 -3.41 -4.50 17.93
N PHE A 108 -4.28 -3.72 18.56
CA PHE A 108 -4.01 -2.35 19.00
C PHE A 108 -4.23 -2.13 20.49
N ILE A 109 -4.39 -3.18 21.29
CA ILE A 109 -4.82 -3.09 22.69
C ILE A 109 -3.97 -2.16 23.57
N GLU A 110 -2.69 -2.01 23.26
CA GLU A 110 -1.76 -1.15 23.98
C GLU A 110 -1.93 0.33 23.63
N TYR A 111 -2.64 0.63 22.55
CA TYR A 111 -2.78 1.96 21.95
C TYR A 111 -4.20 2.51 22.03
N LEU A 112 -5.20 1.65 22.37
CA LEU A 112 -6.59 2.04 22.36
C LEU A 112 -6.98 2.88 23.57
N SER A 113 -7.74 3.93 23.32
CA SER A 113 -8.52 4.63 24.32
C SER A 113 -9.89 3.96 24.46
N PHE A 114 -10.41 3.93 25.70
CA PHE A 114 -11.66 3.25 26.07
C PHE A 114 -12.67 4.27 26.57
N ASN A 115 -13.75 4.43 25.85
CA ASN A 115 -14.86 5.28 26.29
C ASN A 115 -16.06 4.42 26.67
N GLN A 116 -16.55 4.60 27.89
CA GLN A 116 -17.78 3.92 28.33
C GLN A 116 -19.00 4.73 27.88
N THR A 117 -19.81 4.14 27.00
CA THR A 117 -21.05 4.71 26.51
C THR A 117 -22.25 3.93 27.07
N GLU A 118 -23.47 4.45 26.87
CA GLU A 118 -24.71 3.74 27.26
C GLU A 118 -24.87 2.41 26.53
N ASN A 119 -24.25 2.25 25.34
CA ASN A 119 -24.32 1.05 24.49
C ASN A 119 -23.16 0.06 24.72
N GLY A 120 -22.19 0.38 25.58
CA GLY A 120 -21.04 -0.46 25.86
C GLY A 120 -19.72 0.29 25.89
N ILE A 121 -18.62 -0.43 25.64
CA ILE A 121 -17.28 0.16 25.56
C ILE A 121 -16.96 0.43 24.07
N GLU A 122 -16.71 1.68 23.76
CA GLU A 122 -16.21 2.10 22.46
C GLU A 122 -14.69 2.20 22.50
N TYR A 123 -14.04 1.66 21.47
CA TYR A 123 -12.60 1.67 21.29
C TYR A 123 -12.25 2.74 20.26
N THR A 124 -11.31 3.60 20.58
CA THR A 124 -10.76 4.59 19.67
C THR A 124 -9.25 4.51 19.63
N LEU A 125 -8.67 4.68 18.46
CA LEU A 125 -7.23 4.81 18.25
C LEU A 125 -6.96 6.21 17.74
N GLU A 126 -6.20 6.98 18.52
CA GLU A 126 -5.81 8.33 18.15
C GLU A 126 -4.37 8.34 17.65
N LEU A 127 -4.17 8.81 16.43
CA LEU A 127 -2.89 8.92 15.77
C LEU A 127 -2.51 10.40 15.68
N HIS A 128 -1.36 10.77 16.21
CA HIS A 128 -0.83 12.13 16.26
C HIS A 128 0.46 12.21 15.45
N TYR A 129 0.36 12.72 14.24
CA TYR A 129 1.51 12.95 13.37
C TYR A 129 1.98 14.40 13.53
N ARG A 130 3.27 14.57 13.72
CA ARG A 130 3.91 15.87 13.84
C ARG A 130 5.11 15.93 12.91
N ALA A 131 5.27 17.05 12.19
CA ALA A 131 6.48 17.35 11.46
C ALA A 131 6.96 18.76 11.79
N TRP A 132 8.29 18.93 11.94
CA TRP A 132 8.88 20.22 12.28
C TRP A 132 10.23 20.42 11.58
N LYS A 133 10.61 21.69 11.44
CA LYS A 133 11.85 22.12 10.82
C LYS A 133 12.90 22.49 11.87
N GLU A 134 14.10 21.98 11.69
CA GLU A 134 15.31 22.45 12.39
C GLU A 134 16.37 22.83 11.36
N GLY A 135 16.50 24.12 11.09
CA GLY A 135 17.32 24.62 9.98
C GLY A 135 16.78 24.16 8.63
N HIS A 136 17.58 23.38 7.90
CA HIS A 136 17.20 22.82 6.59
C HIS A 136 16.68 21.39 6.65
N LYS A 137 16.55 20.82 7.85
CA LYS A 137 16.08 19.44 8.03
C LYS A 137 14.65 19.42 8.52
N ILE A 138 13.88 18.51 7.94
CA ILE A 138 12.51 18.21 8.38
C ILE A 138 12.57 16.91 9.19
N TYR A 139 12.03 16.98 10.41
CA TYR A 139 11.84 15.84 11.29
C TYR A 139 10.36 15.49 11.33
N GLN A 140 10.06 14.23 11.63
CA GLN A 140 8.69 13.74 11.76
C GLN A 140 8.59 12.69 12.84
N GLU A 141 7.47 12.63 13.52
CA GLU A 141 7.12 11.58 14.45
C GLU A 141 5.64 11.21 14.34
N LEU A 142 5.31 9.98 14.68
CA LEU A 142 3.95 9.52 14.89
C LEU A 142 3.84 8.98 16.31
N ARG A 143 2.89 9.49 17.07
CA ARG A 143 2.51 9.00 18.38
C ARG A 143 1.09 8.50 18.36
N VAL A 144 0.76 7.58 19.27
CA VAL A 144 -0.52 6.91 19.33
C VAL A 144 -1.02 6.90 20.76
N GLY A 145 -2.32 7.14 20.95
CA GLY A 145 -2.97 7.24 22.25
C GLY A 145 -3.21 8.67 22.68
N ASP A 146 -3.21 8.96 23.98
CA ASP A 146 -3.43 10.32 24.49
C ASP A 146 -2.34 11.28 23.99
N ILE A 147 -2.75 12.52 23.65
CA ILE A 147 -1.85 13.55 23.09
C ILE A 147 -0.66 13.82 24.00
N ASP A 148 -0.86 13.84 25.32
CA ASP A 148 0.17 14.20 26.29
C ASP A 148 1.13 13.02 26.61
N ASP A 149 0.64 11.78 26.55
CA ASP A 149 1.37 10.55 26.91
C ASP A 149 1.51 9.56 25.75
N GLY A 150 1.22 9.98 24.52
CA GLY A 150 1.26 9.11 23.32
C GLY A 150 2.59 8.38 23.15
N ILE A 151 2.49 7.10 22.82
CA ILE A 151 3.63 6.20 22.61
C ILE A 151 3.91 5.96 21.13
N SER A 152 5.11 5.53 20.82
CA SER A 152 5.44 5.13 19.43
C SER A 152 4.74 3.83 19.08
N ILE A 153 4.13 3.79 17.89
CA ILE A 153 3.49 2.59 17.37
C ILE A 153 4.54 1.58 16.87
N ASP A 154 4.35 0.31 17.17
CA ASP A 154 5.22 -0.75 16.66
C ASP A 154 5.01 -1.01 15.15
N GLY A 155 6.01 -1.65 14.53
CA GLY A 155 5.99 -1.90 13.08
C GLY A 155 4.83 -2.78 12.61
N LYS A 156 4.36 -3.74 13.44
CA LYS A 156 3.26 -4.65 13.06
C LYS A 156 1.92 -3.91 13.08
N ALA A 157 1.65 -3.18 14.17
CA ALA A 157 0.44 -2.37 14.27
C ALA A 157 0.39 -1.32 13.16
N ARG A 158 1.54 -0.70 12.82
CA ARG A 158 1.61 0.26 11.72
C ARG A 158 1.34 -0.35 10.35
N GLU A 159 1.80 -1.59 10.09
CA GLU A 159 1.48 -2.29 8.84
C GLU A 159 -0.02 -2.53 8.65
N LEU A 160 -0.75 -2.76 9.74
CA LEU A 160 -2.21 -2.98 9.71
C LEU A 160 -3.02 -1.69 9.44
N LEU A 161 -2.40 -0.51 9.54
CA LEU A 161 -3.04 0.79 9.29
C LEU A 161 -2.81 1.31 7.87
N LYS A 162 -2.00 0.65 7.05
CA LYS A 162 -1.67 1.12 5.70
C LYS A 162 -2.88 1.15 4.78
N ALA A 163 -3.11 2.31 4.16
CA ALA A 163 -4.15 2.49 3.16
C ALA A 163 -3.74 1.96 1.78
N VAL A 164 -4.70 1.53 0.99
CA VAL A 164 -4.53 1.36 -0.46
C VAL A 164 -4.72 2.71 -1.13
N TYR A 165 -3.72 3.19 -1.85
CA TYR A 165 -3.76 4.47 -2.53
C TYR A 165 -3.83 4.30 -4.04
N LEU A 166 -4.92 4.79 -4.62
CA LEU A 166 -5.20 4.79 -6.05
C LEU A 166 -4.90 6.17 -6.61
N LYS A 167 -3.67 6.34 -7.11
CA LYS A 167 -3.26 7.57 -7.77
C LYS A 167 -3.83 7.67 -9.17
N PRO A 168 -4.05 8.89 -9.71
CA PRO A 168 -4.38 9.06 -11.11
C PRO A 168 -3.22 8.53 -11.97
N LEU A 169 -3.51 7.52 -12.79
CA LEU A 169 -2.51 6.92 -13.65
C LEU A 169 -2.35 7.73 -14.93
N ARG A 170 -1.15 8.23 -15.15
CA ARG A 170 -0.75 8.83 -16.43
C ARG A 170 -0.31 7.77 -17.43
N ASP A 171 0.16 6.62 -16.95
CA ASP A 171 0.71 5.53 -17.76
C ASP A 171 0.36 4.18 -17.12
N ALA A 172 -0.92 3.78 -17.24
CA ALA A 172 -1.42 2.52 -16.70
C ALA A 172 -0.72 1.30 -17.34
N GLU A 173 -0.35 1.37 -18.62
CA GLU A 173 0.32 0.29 -19.31
C GLU A 173 1.69 -0.01 -18.69
N ARG A 174 2.45 1.02 -18.36
CA ARG A 174 3.73 0.89 -17.70
C ARG A 174 3.62 0.32 -16.28
N GLU A 175 2.65 0.78 -15.50
CA GLU A 175 2.42 0.31 -14.14
C GLU A 175 2.00 -1.17 -14.09
N MET A 176 1.32 -1.65 -15.13
CA MET A 176 0.86 -3.04 -15.25
C MET A 176 1.85 -3.96 -15.97
N SER A 177 2.93 -3.42 -16.53
CA SER A 177 3.96 -4.19 -17.22
C SER A 177 4.87 -4.93 -16.23
N SER A 178 5.53 -5.99 -16.73
CA SER A 178 6.55 -6.69 -15.96
C SER A 178 7.78 -5.81 -15.73
N GLY A 179 8.45 -6.00 -14.60
CA GLY A 179 9.68 -5.30 -14.29
C GLY A 179 10.02 -5.32 -12.81
N ARG A 180 11.28 -5.02 -12.50
CA ARG A 180 11.74 -4.94 -11.11
C ARG A 180 10.98 -3.84 -10.38
N GLY A 181 10.26 -4.21 -9.34
CA GLY A 181 9.44 -3.29 -8.55
C GLY A 181 8.23 -2.74 -9.31
N SER A 182 7.75 -3.44 -10.37
CA SER A 182 6.52 -3.08 -11.07
C SER A 182 5.33 -3.05 -10.11
N ARG A 183 4.33 -2.22 -10.40
CA ARG A 183 3.18 -2.08 -9.50
C ARG A 183 2.42 -3.40 -9.32
N ILE A 184 2.25 -4.16 -10.41
CA ILE A 184 1.60 -5.47 -10.32
C ILE A 184 2.38 -6.44 -9.42
N SER A 185 3.72 -6.43 -9.48
CA SER A 185 4.53 -7.27 -8.59
C SER A 185 4.39 -6.87 -7.13
N GLN A 186 4.27 -5.58 -6.83
CA GLN A 186 4.03 -5.06 -5.47
C GLN A 186 2.67 -5.51 -4.93
N ILE A 187 1.62 -5.40 -5.75
CA ILE A 187 0.26 -5.88 -5.41
C ILE A 187 0.32 -7.38 -5.07
N LEU A 188 0.91 -8.18 -5.95
CA LEU A 188 1.02 -9.62 -5.75
C LEU A 188 1.83 -9.98 -4.50
N LEU A 189 2.96 -9.29 -4.26
CA LEU A 189 3.80 -9.53 -3.08
C LEU A 189 3.09 -9.20 -1.75
N ASN A 190 2.20 -8.21 -1.76
CA ASN A 190 1.42 -7.83 -0.60
C ASN A 190 0.15 -8.70 -0.40
N HIS A 191 -0.25 -9.43 -1.44
CA HIS A 191 -1.42 -10.30 -1.37
C HIS A 191 -1.14 -11.51 -0.45
N PRO A 192 -2.07 -11.94 0.43
CA PRO A 192 -1.88 -13.04 1.38
C PRO A 192 -1.46 -14.36 0.75
N ALA A 193 -1.81 -14.59 -0.52
CA ALA A 193 -1.36 -15.77 -1.26
C ALA A 193 0.17 -15.85 -1.37
N PHE A 194 0.89 -14.72 -1.40
CA PHE A 194 2.33 -14.63 -1.64
C PHE A 194 3.12 -13.99 -0.49
N LYS A 195 2.47 -13.15 0.33
CA LYS A 195 3.09 -12.41 1.43
C LYS A 195 3.80 -13.34 2.40
N ASP A 196 5.06 -13.06 2.68
CA ASP A 196 5.91 -13.80 3.64
C ASP A 196 6.09 -15.31 3.37
N LYS A 197 5.71 -15.79 2.18
CA LYS A 197 5.85 -17.22 1.83
C LYS A 197 7.24 -17.51 1.28
N LYS A 198 7.97 -18.37 1.98
CA LYS A 198 9.26 -18.92 1.55
C LYS A 198 9.09 -20.10 0.57
N GLU A 199 8.01 -20.86 0.70
CA GLU A 199 7.65 -21.99 -0.17
C GLU A 199 6.31 -21.71 -0.83
N HIS A 200 6.23 -21.91 -2.14
CA HIS A 200 5.03 -21.67 -2.93
C HIS A 200 5.05 -22.53 -4.20
N ALA A 201 3.88 -23.01 -4.64
CA ALA A 201 3.77 -23.87 -5.83
C ALA A 201 4.39 -23.25 -7.10
N VAL A 202 4.37 -21.92 -7.24
CA VAL A 202 5.02 -21.21 -8.35
C VAL A 202 6.56 -21.42 -8.32
N LEU A 203 7.17 -21.47 -7.13
CA LEU A 203 8.61 -21.77 -7.01
C LEU A 203 8.94 -23.18 -7.49
N ASP A 204 8.08 -24.16 -7.18
CA ASP A 204 8.28 -25.54 -7.59
C ASP A 204 8.22 -25.68 -9.12
N ILE A 205 7.27 -24.97 -9.76
CA ILE A 205 7.19 -24.92 -11.23
C ILE A 205 8.48 -24.37 -11.83
N PHE A 206 9.05 -23.32 -11.25
CA PHE A 206 10.32 -22.75 -11.75
C PHE A 206 11.51 -23.65 -11.46
N ARG A 207 11.56 -24.32 -10.30
CA ARG A 207 12.59 -25.31 -9.97
C ARG A 207 12.58 -26.46 -10.99
N ASP A 208 11.40 -26.95 -11.35
CA ASP A 208 11.27 -27.99 -12.38
C ASP A 208 11.71 -27.51 -13.76
N ALA A 209 11.35 -26.28 -14.13
CA ALA A 209 11.80 -25.68 -15.37
C ALA A 209 13.31 -25.50 -15.40
N ASN A 210 13.93 -25.02 -14.33
CA ASN A 210 15.37 -24.87 -14.18
C ASN A 210 16.09 -26.21 -14.33
N LYS A 211 15.58 -27.26 -13.69
CA LYS A 211 16.12 -28.60 -13.81
C LYS A 211 16.09 -29.10 -15.27
N ARG A 212 14.99 -28.87 -15.99
CA ARG A 212 14.90 -29.24 -17.41
C ARG A 212 15.88 -28.45 -18.28
N ILE A 213 16.16 -27.18 -17.92
CA ILE A 213 17.18 -26.38 -18.61
C ILE A 213 18.59 -26.97 -18.35
N GLU A 214 18.90 -27.33 -17.10
CA GLU A 214 20.17 -27.98 -16.77
C GLU A 214 20.32 -29.32 -17.48
N ASP A 215 19.27 -30.14 -17.49
CA ASP A 215 19.21 -31.42 -18.18
C ASP A 215 19.45 -31.29 -19.71
N TYR A 216 19.01 -30.16 -20.32
CA TYR A 216 19.27 -29.87 -21.75
C TYR A 216 20.75 -29.74 -22.05
N PHE A 217 21.57 -29.21 -21.13
CA PHE A 217 23.03 -29.09 -21.31
C PHE A 217 23.79 -30.37 -20.96
N ILE A 218 23.15 -31.32 -20.27
CA ILE A 218 23.74 -32.64 -19.92
C ILE A 218 23.33 -33.69 -20.95
N GLY A 219 22.11 -33.60 -21.49
CA GLY A 219 21.52 -34.55 -22.44
C GLY A 219 22.21 -34.57 -23.81
N ASP A 220 21.71 -35.40 -24.73
CA ASP A 220 22.25 -35.51 -26.09
C ASP A 220 21.65 -34.48 -27.04
N THR A 221 22.03 -33.23 -26.83
CA THR A 221 21.47 -32.02 -27.45
C THR A 221 22.59 -31.05 -27.85
N ASP A 222 22.26 -29.99 -28.57
CA ASP A 222 23.19 -28.89 -28.87
C ASP A 222 23.81 -28.29 -27.62
N GLY A 223 23.05 -28.29 -26.49
CA GLY A 223 23.53 -27.83 -25.19
C GLY A 223 24.74 -28.61 -24.67
N LYS A 224 24.73 -29.95 -24.82
CA LYS A 224 25.88 -30.82 -24.48
C LYS A 224 27.10 -30.46 -25.30
N HIS A 225 26.94 -30.21 -26.59
CA HIS A 225 28.05 -29.82 -27.46
C HIS A 225 28.68 -28.50 -27.02
N ILE A 226 27.87 -27.51 -26.64
CA ILE A 226 28.33 -26.23 -26.08
C ILE A 226 29.16 -26.47 -24.82
N LEU A 227 28.62 -27.24 -23.87
CA LEU A 227 29.31 -27.53 -22.61
C LEU A 227 30.63 -28.30 -22.83
N GLN A 228 30.64 -29.25 -23.75
CA GLN A 228 31.86 -29.98 -24.13
C GLN A 228 32.89 -29.05 -24.75
N THR A 229 32.50 -28.13 -25.63
CA THR A 229 33.40 -27.13 -26.20
C THR A 229 34.02 -26.23 -25.13
N ILE A 230 33.19 -25.76 -24.14
CA ILE A 230 33.69 -25.00 -23.02
C ILE A 230 34.72 -25.78 -22.21
N ARG A 231 34.44 -27.06 -21.90
CA ARG A 231 35.36 -27.93 -21.17
C ARG A 231 36.66 -28.12 -21.91
N SER A 232 36.59 -28.42 -23.21
CA SER A 232 37.78 -28.60 -24.08
C SER A 232 38.63 -27.32 -24.12
N ASN A 233 38.00 -26.15 -24.22
CA ASN A 233 38.72 -24.87 -24.18
C ASN A 233 39.40 -24.64 -22.82
N LEU A 234 38.70 -24.95 -21.71
CA LEU A 234 39.27 -24.85 -20.38
C LEU A 234 40.47 -25.80 -20.16
N GLU A 235 40.41 -27.02 -20.71
CA GLU A 235 41.52 -27.97 -20.67
C GLU A 235 42.78 -27.45 -21.38
N SER A 236 42.61 -26.60 -22.40
CA SER A 236 43.72 -25.96 -23.09
C SER A 236 44.40 -24.84 -22.30
N PHE A 237 43.77 -24.31 -21.28
CA PHE A 237 44.24 -23.18 -20.46
C PHE A 237 44.66 -23.59 -19.03
N SER A 238 44.29 -24.79 -18.55
CA SER A 238 44.56 -25.23 -17.18
C SER A 238 45.32 -26.55 -17.13
N ASP A 239 46.08 -26.74 -16.05
CA ASP A 239 46.72 -28.04 -15.79
C ASP A 239 45.67 -29.15 -15.64
N LYS A 240 46.01 -30.32 -16.17
CA LYS A 240 45.12 -31.48 -16.32
C LYS A 240 44.35 -31.81 -15.07
N GLY A 241 43.02 -31.69 -15.15
CA GLY A 241 42.05 -32.23 -14.18
C GLY A 241 41.04 -31.29 -13.59
N GLN A 242 41.21 -29.97 -13.70
CA GLN A 242 40.23 -28.99 -13.13
C GLN A 242 39.10 -28.60 -14.10
N ALA A 243 39.33 -28.74 -15.41
CA ALA A 243 38.36 -28.31 -16.43
C ALA A 243 37.22 -29.31 -16.68
N SER A 244 37.36 -30.56 -16.27
CA SER A 244 36.39 -31.64 -16.51
C SER A 244 35.07 -31.46 -15.70
N ASN A 245 35.07 -30.62 -14.65
CA ASN A 245 33.96 -30.44 -13.75
C ASN A 245 33.13 -29.14 -14.01
N ALA A 246 33.36 -28.46 -15.13
CA ALA A 246 32.53 -27.31 -15.47
C ALA A 246 31.08 -27.73 -15.73
N GLU A 247 30.14 -27.12 -15.05
CA GLU A 247 28.69 -27.34 -15.17
C GLU A 247 28.00 -26.01 -15.41
N LEU A 248 26.93 -26.03 -16.21
CA LEU A 248 26.02 -24.92 -16.32
C LEU A 248 24.88 -25.14 -15.31
N LYS A 249 24.74 -24.22 -14.36
CA LYS A 249 23.68 -24.25 -13.35
C LYS A 249 22.85 -23.01 -13.46
N THR A 250 21.57 -23.18 -13.26
CA THR A 250 20.64 -22.05 -13.09
C THR A 250 20.81 -21.45 -11.69
N SER A 251 20.58 -20.15 -11.56
CA SER A 251 20.56 -19.51 -10.25
C SER A 251 19.25 -19.82 -9.51
N ASP A 252 19.32 -19.87 -8.19
CA ASP A 252 18.11 -19.96 -7.36
C ASP A 252 17.20 -18.76 -7.63
N ILE A 253 15.95 -19.06 -7.95
CA ILE A 253 14.95 -18.04 -8.24
C ILE A 253 14.14 -17.77 -6.97
N GLN A 254 14.09 -16.51 -6.58
CA GLN A 254 13.22 -16.04 -5.48
C GLN A 254 11.81 -15.77 -6.00
N LEU A 255 10.79 -16.01 -5.16
CA LEU A 255 9.39 -15.73 -5.49
C LEU A 255 9.20 -14.29 -6.00
N LYS A 256 9.88 -13.33 -5.39
CA LYS A 256 9.86 -11.92 -5.82
C LYS A 256 10.26 -11.76 -7.29
N ALA A 257 11.35 -12.41 -7.74
CA ALA A 257 11.81 -12.30 -9.12
C ALA A 257 10.81 -12.89 -10.12
N ILE A 258 10.11 -13.96 -9.72
CA ILE A 258 9.04 -14.54 -10.53
C ILE A 258 7.88 -13.55 -10.65
N LEU A 259 7.41 -12.98 -9.54
CA LEU A 259 6.30 -12.01 -9.55
C LEU A 259 6.65 -10.74 -10.32
N GLU A 260 7.91 -10.29 -10.28
CA GLU A 260 8.43 -9.17 -11.08
C GLU A 260 8.45 -9.47 -12.60
N SER A 261 8.43 -10.73 -13.00
CA SER A 261 8.36 -11.12 -14.42
C SER A 261 6.94 -11.15 -14.97
N LEU A 262 5.92 -11.04 -14.12
CA LEU A 262 4.52 -11.06 -14.52
C LEU A 262 4.06 -9.68 -15.00
N SER A 263 3.20 -9.68 -16.01
CA SER A 263 2.46 -8.50 -16.47
C SER A 263 0.97 -8.82 -16.48
N LEU A 264 0.14 -7.82 -16.21
CA LEU A 264 -1.30 -7.95 -16.30
C LEU A 264 -1.77 -7.35 -17.64
N ASN A 265 -2.21 -8.21 -18.54
CA ASN A 265 -2.65 -7.85 -19.88
C ASN A 265 -4.11 -8.23 -20.09
N ALA A 266 -4.82 -7.46 -20.91
CA ALA A 266 -6.14 -7.78 -21.42
C ALA A 266 -6.09 -7.95 -22.96
N PRO A 267 -5.62 -9.11 -23.47
CA PRO A 267 -5.24 -9.28 -24.88
C PRO A 267 -6.43 -9.25 -25.85
N GLU A 268 -7.64 -9.53 -25.39
CA GLU A 268 -8.86 -9.56 -26.23
C GLU A 268 -9.45 -8.16 -26.49
N ILE A 269 -9.01 -7.19 -25.72
CA ILE A 269 -9.46 -5.80 -25.81
C ILE A 269 -8.18 -5.02 -26.07
N ASN A 270 -8.05 -4.33 -27.19
CA ASN A 270 -6.96 -3.35 -27.33
C ASN A 270 -7.32 -2.19 -26.39
N PRO A 271 -7.01 -2.26 -25.08
CA PRO A 271 -7.64 -1.43 -24.08
C PRO A 271 -7.19 0.01 -24.26
N GLY A 272 -8.14 0.92 -24.30
CA GLY A 272 -7.86 2.33 -24.17
C GLY A 272 -7.32 2.64 -22.74
N LEU A 273 -6.73 3.81 -22.54
CA LEU A 273 -6.16 4.23 -21.26
C LEU A 273 -7.17 4.10 -20.10
N GLY A 274 -8.45 4.37 -20.35
CA GLY A 274 -9.51 4.24 -19.35
C GLY A 274 -9.76 2.80 -18.89
N GLU A 275 -9.69 1.82 -19.81
CA GLU A 275 -9.86 0.41 -19.45
C GLU A 275 -8.66 -0.13 -18.69
N LEU A 276 -7.45 0.31 -19.02
CA LEU A 276 -6.24 0.00 -18.25
C LEU A 276 -6.30 0.59 -16.84
N ASN A 277 -6.84 1.80 -16.67
CA ASN A 277 -7.08 2.38 -15.36
C ASN A 277 -8.06 1.56 -14.53
N LEU A 278 -9.17 1.09 -15.13
CA LEU A 278 -10.11 0.22 -14.42
C LEU A 278 -9.48 -1.11 -14.01
N LEU A 279 -8.66 -1.70 -14.87
CA LEU A 279 -7.92 -2.94 -14.56
C LEU A 279 -6.95 -2.73 -13.40
N PHE A 280 -6.24 -1.60 -13.40
CA PHE A 280 -5.35 -1.22 -12.31
C PHE A 280 -6.11 -1.05 -10.98
N ILE A 281 -7.20 -0.28 -10.98
CA ILE A 281 -8.04 -0.08 -9.79
C ILE A 281 -8.54 -1.44 -9.25
N ALA A 282 -9.03 -2.31 -10.14
CA ALA A 282 -9.48 -3.64 -9.72
C ALA A 282 -8.35 -4.49 -9.10
N ALA A 283 -7.13 -4.40 -9.64
CA ALA A 283 -5.96 -5.09 -9.09
C ALA A 283 -5.54 -4.53 -7.72
N GLU A 284 -5.57 -3.21 -7.53
CA GLU A 284 -5.28 -2.57 -6.24
C GLU A 284 -6.30 -2.94 -5.16
N LEU A 285 -7.58 -2.92 -5.49
CA LEU A 285 -8.65 -3.27 -4.57
C LEU A 285 -8.62 -4.75 -4.14
N LEU A 286 -7.89 -5.60 -4.87
CA LEU A 286 -7.64 -6.97 -4.44
C LEU A 286 -6.98 -7.05 -3.06
N LEU A 287 -6.13 -6.06 -2.72
CA LEU A 287 -5.45 -5.99 -1.43
C LEU A 287 -6.40 -5.73 -0.23
N LEU A 288 -7.62 -5.24 -0.50
CA LEU A 288 -8.62 -4.94 0.52
C LEU A 288 -9.60 -6.09 0.78
N LYS A 289 -9.60 -7.13 -0.07
CA LYS A 289 -10.58 -8.22 0.01
C LYS A 289 -10.27 -9.25 1.10
N ASP A 290 -9.01 -9.44 1.43
CA ASP A 290 -8.60 -10.45 2.41
C ASP A 290 -8.62 -9.91 3.85
N ASP A 291 -9.31 -10.63 4.72
CA ASP A 291 -9.65 -10.24 6.09
C ASP A 291 -8.79 -10.95 7.17
N THR A 292 -7.70 -11.58 6.76
CA THR A 292 -6.96 -12.50 7.62
C THR A 292 -6.20 -11.82 8.76
N ASP A 293 -5.84 -10.55 8.62
CA ASP A 293 -4.92 -9.87 9.54
C ASP A 293 -5.61 -8.82 10.44
N GLY A 294 -6.91 -8.52 10.24
CA GLY A 294 -7.64 -7.49 11.02
C GLY A 294 -7.05 -6.09 10.82
N GLY A 295 -6.66 -5.76 9.60
CA GLY A 295 -6.13 -4.45 9.23
C GLY A 295 -7.20 -3.47 8.73
N LEU A 296 -6.85 -2.18 8.67
CA LEU A 296 -7.71 -1.11 8.15
C LEU A 296 -8.01 -1.33 6.67
N LYS A 297 -9.27 -1.42 6.31
CA LYS A 297 -9.72 -1.53 4.93
C LYS A 297 -10.08 -0.16 4.36
N LEU A 298 -9.05 0.58 3.96
CA LEU A 298 -9.18 1.94 3.45
C LEU A 298 -8.62 2.06 2.04
N ALA A 299 -9.44 2.59 1.12
CA ALA A 299 -9.01 3.05 -0.20
C ALA A 299 -9.02 4.59 -0.25
N LEU A 300 -7.88 5.18 -0.59
CA LEU A 300 -7.73 6.59 -0.91
C LEU A 300 -7.67 6.73 -2.43
N ILE A 301 -8.60 7.51 -3.01
CA ILE A 301 -8.75 7.62 -4.47
C ILE A 301 -8.69 9.08 -4.89
N GLU A 302 -7.75 9.43 -5.77
CA GLU A 302 -7.67 10.76 -6.36
C GLU A 302 -8.06 10.72 -7.84
N GLU A 303 -8.70 11.79 -8.31
CA GLU A 303 -9.02 12.03 -9.73
C GLU A 303 -9.69 10.82 -10.41
N LEU A 304 -10.72 10.27 -9.76
CA LEU A 304 -11.48 9.11 -10.26
C LEU A 304 -11.99 9.32 -11.69
N GLU A 305 -12.24 10.57 -12.07
CA GLU A 305 -12.66 10.99 -13.40
C GLU A 305 -11.54 10.99 -14.44
N ALA A 306 -10.27 10.96 -14.06
CA ALA A 306 -9.14 11.07 -14.96
C ALA A 306 -9.15 9.92 -15.99
N HIS A 307 -9.16 10.30 -17.26
CA HIS A 307 -9.11 9.37 -18.40
C HIS A 307 -10.30 8.39 -18.53
N LEU A 308 -11.34 8.51 -17.71
CA LEU A 308 -12.53 7.66 -17.77
C LEU A 308 -13.69 8.37 -18.48
N HIS A 309 -14.33 7.68 -19.41
CA HIS A 309 -15.59 8.14 -19.98
C HIS A 309 -16.68 8.18 -18.88
N PRO A 310 -17.64 9.13 -18.89
CA PRO A 310 -18.66 9.25 -17.85
C PRO A 310 -19.41 7.95 -17.49
N GLN A 311 -19.68 7.10 -18.47
CA GLN A 311 -20.30 5.79 -18.21
C GLN A 311 -19.38 4.83 -17.44
N ALA A 312 -18.06 4.90 -17.66
CA ALA A 312 -17.09 4.11 -16.94
C ALA A 312 -16.93 4.62 -15.49
N GLN A 313 -16.98 5.94 -15.28
CA GLN A 313 -17.00 6.54 -13.94
C GLN A 313 -18.21 6.05 -13.13
N LEU A 314 -19.41 6.04 -13.72
CA LEU A 314 -20.61 5.54 -13.04
C LEU A 314 -20.52 4.04 -12.69
N ARG A 315 -19.94 3.22 -13.58
CA ARG A 315 -19.70 1.80 -13.29
C ARG A 315 -18.70 1.62 -12.17
N LEU A 316 -17.63 2.42 -12.16
CA LEU A 316 -16.63 2.38 -11.11
C LEU A 316 -17.23 2.79 -9.76
N ILE A 317 -18.00 3.88 -9.69
CA ILE A 317 -18.71 4.28 -8.46
C ILE A 317 -19.63 3.17 -7.96
N SER A 318 -20.43 2.55 -8.87
CA SER A 318 -21.28 1.43 -8.49
C SER A 318 -20.49 0.23 -7.97
N TYR A 319 -19.33 -0.06 -8.59
CA TYR A 319 -18.42 -1.11 -8.13
C TYR A 319 -17.87 -0.82 -6.73
N LEU A 320 -17.39 0.41 -6.48
CA LEU A 320 -16.88 0.84 -5.20
C LEU A 320 -17.96 0.78 -4.09
N GLN A 321 -19.20 1.14 -4.41
CA GLN A 321 -20.34 0.99 -3.49
C GLN A 321 -20.61 -0.48 -3.14
N ASN A 322 -20.47 -1.39 -4.12
CA ASN A 322 -20.61 -2.82 -3.86
C ASN A 322 -19.45 -3.35 -3.01
N GLU A 323 -18.22 -2.92 -3.24
CA GLU A 323 -17.06 -3.30 -2.40
C GLU A 323 -17.27 -2.86 -0.94
N TYR A 324 -17.85 -1.69 -0.70
CA TYR A 324 -18.25 -1.31 0.65
C TYR A 324 -19.28 -2.29 1.24
N ASN A 325 -20.36 -2.57 0.52
CA ASN A 325 -21.45 -3.40 1.01
C ASN A 325 -21.05 -4.86 1.27
N GLU A 326 -20.10 -5.40 0.48
CA GLU A 326 -19.69 -6.80 0.54
C GLU A 326 -18.45 -7.03 1.41
N ASN A 327 -17.55 -6.05 1.48
CA ASN A 327 -16.22 -6.20 2.08
C ASN A 327 -15.89 -5.20 3.18
N ASP A 328 -16.84 -4.35 3.58
CA ASP A 328 -16.68 -3.29 4.60
C ASP A 328 -15.50 -2.35 4.35
N VAL A 329 -15.26 -1.98 3.10
CA VAL A 329 -14.16 -1.09 2.71
C VAL A 329 -14.60 0.37 2.86
N GLN A 330 -13.83 1.17 3.61
CA GLN A 330 -14.00 2.62 3.61
C GLN A 330 -13.26 3.22 2.41
N ILE A 331 -13.90 4.18 1.74
CA ILE A 331 -13.38 4.85 0.53
C ILE A 331 -13.42 6.37 0.75
N ILE A 332 -12.30 7.02 0.50
CA ILE A 332 -12.16 8.48 0.60
C ILE A 332 -11.56 9.00 -0.69
#